data_ba27dde0508f8eea2900f74a79309cce
#
_entry.id   ba27dde0508f8eea2900f74a79309cce
#
_cell.length_a   1.000
_cell.length_b   1.000
_cell.length_c   1.000
_cell.angle_alpha   90.00
_cell.angle_beta   90.00
_cell.angle_gamma   90.00
#
_symmetry.space_group_name_H-M   'P 1'
#
loop_
_entity.id
_entity.type
_entity.pdbx_description
1 polymer ?
#
loop_
_entity_poly.entity_id
_entity_poly.type
_entity_poly.pdbx_seq_one_letter_code
_entity_poly.pdbx_strand_id
1 'polypeptide(L)'
;LYHSFVPSSSRYISRKKLAITLGIKASKYDWLVFTDANCLPESNQWLRTMARNFTSRAQIVLGYSGYERGKGWLHKRVSFDNLFTSMRYLGYALAGKPYMGIGRNMAYRKELFYAQKGFSAHLNLQRGDDDLFINKTATAENTRIETDANAVVRVQPVYRAKDWREEKISYMSTAHFYRGIQRYLSGFETTTRLLFHAAWIAALVIGILNFHWLTAGIAFLMFALRYTMQALIINKTAKDLG
;
A
#
# COMPACT_ATOMS: atom_id res chain seq x y z
N LEU A 1 20.80 3.99 -20.66
CA LEU A 1 19.48 4.55 -20.29
C LEU A 1 18.72 4.85 -21.57
N TYR A 2 17.53 4.28 -21.73
CA TYR A 2 16.65 4.58 -22.85
C TYR A 2 15.52 5.49 -22.37
N HIS A 3 15.16 6.48 -23.15
CA HIS A 3 14.00 7.33 -22.93
C HIS A 3 13.08 7.31 -24.14
N SER A 4 11.81 7.48 -23.96
CA SER A 4 10.83 7.51 -25.03
C SER A 4 9.80 8.61 -24.78
N PHE A 5 9.36 9.23 -25.84
CA PHE A 5 8.26 10.18 -25.81
C PHE A 5 6.93 9.43 -25.63
N VAL A 6 6.08 9.94 -24.73
CA VAL A 6 4.73 9.40 -24.53
C VAL A 6 3.73 10.30 -25.27
N PRO A 7 3.18 9.85 -26.40
CA PRO A 7 2.23 10.65 -27.18
C PRO A 7 0.91 10.82 -26.42
N SER A 8 0.11 11.79 -26.81
CA SER A 8 -1.28 11.85 -26.42
C SER A 8 -2.07 10.72 -27.07
N SER A 9 -3.05 10.16 -26.36
CA SER A 9 -3.86 9.06 -26.87
C SER A 9 -5.31 9.24 -26.41
N SER A 10 -6.25 9.14 -27.34
CA SER A 10 -7.68 9.13 -27.03
C SER A 10 -8.14 7.86 -26.32
N ARG A 11 -7.38 6.77 -26.44
CA ARG A 11 -7.70 5.48 -25.83
C ARG A 11 -7.30 5.40 -24.34
N TYR A 12 -6.26 6.17 -23.93
CA TYR A 12 -5.74 6.16 -22.57
C TYR A 12 -6.04 7.48 -21.88
N ILE A 13 -6.90 7.48 -20.89
CA ILE A 13 -7.11 8.63 -20.00
C ILE A 13 -5.86 8.89 -19.16
N SER A 14 -5.21 7.81 -18.68
CA SER A 14 -3.99 7.89 -17.88
C SER A 14 -2.74 7.87 -18.72
N ARG A 15 -2.01 8.99 -18.75
CA ARG A 15 -0.68 9.06 -19.37
C ARG A 15 0.32 8.10 -18.73
N LYS A 16 0.21 7.87 -17.41
CA LYS A 16 1.06 6.92 -16.67
C LYS A 16 0.86 5.49 -17.18
N LYS A 17 -0.39 5.04 -17.37
CA LYS A 17 -0.66 3.71 -17.93
C LYS A 17 -0.12 3.55 -19.35
N LEU A 18 -0.24 4.58 -20.17
CA LEU A 18 0.35 4.57 -21.51
C LEU A 18 1.87 4.46 -21.45
N ALA A 19 2.52 5.28 -20.62
CA ALA A 19 3.97 5.25 -20.43
C ALA A 19 4.46 3.87 -19.96
N ILE A 20 3.80 3.29 -18.96
CA ILE A 20 4.11 1.94 -18.47
C ILE A 20 3.94 0.91 -19.61
N THR A 21 2.84 0.98 -20.36
CA THR A 21 2.59 0.05 -21.48
C THR A 21 3.69 0.12 -22.54
N LEU A 22 4.13 1.32 -22.91
CA LEU A 22 5.22 1.53 -23.87
C LEU A 22 6.55 1.00 -23.32
N GLY A 23 6.86 1.30 -22.07
CA GLY A 23 8.05 0.80 -21.38
C GLY A 23 8.11 -0.73 -21.32
N ILE A 24 6.99 -1.38 -20.99
CA ILE A 24 6.88 -2.84 -20.97
C ILE A 24 7.09 -3.43 -22.36
N LYS A 25 6.50 -2.84 -23.39
CA LYS A 25 6.70 -3.29 -24.79
C LYS A 25 8.16 -3.16 -25.23
N ALA A 26 8.82 -2.07 -24.86
CA ALA A 26 10.22 -1.83 -25.19
C ALA A 26 11.21 -2.66 -24.33
N SER A 27 10.80 -3.17 -23.19
CA SER A 27 11.64 -3.96 -22.29
C SER A 27 12.11 -5.24 -22.95
N LYS A 28 13.39 -5.59 -22.71
CA LYS A 28 14.05 -6.82 -23.22
C LYS A 28 14.02 -7.97 -22.21
N TYR A 29 13.73 -7.70 -20.94
CA TYR A 29 13.85 -8.67 -19.84
C TYR A 29 12.48 -9.14 -19.35
N ASP A 30 12.46 -10.30 -18.72
CA ASP A 30 11.23 -10.92 -18.20
C ASP A 30 10.72 -10.28 -16.93
N TRP A 31 11.62 -9.78 -16.08
CA TRP A 31 11.25 -9.07 -14.88
C TRP A 31 11.27 -7.56 -15.08
N LEU A 32 10.24 -6.92 -14.62
CA LEU A 32 10.03 -5.47 -14.67
C LEU A 32 10.01 -4.95 -13.23
N VAL A 33 10.86 -3.98 -12.94
CA VAL A 33 10.90 -3.29 -11.64
C VAL A 33 10.38 -1.88 -11.82
N PHE A 34 9.49 -1.46 -10.93
CA PHE A 34 8.81 -0.17 -11.01
C PHE A 34 9.18 0.72 -9.85
N THR A 35 9.40 1.98 -10.16
CA THR A 35 9.51 3.08 -9.20
C THR A 35 8.93 4.35 -9.82
N ASP A 36 8.46 5.28 -9.00
CA ASP A 36 7.95 6.56 -9.49
C ASP A 36 9.10 7.59 -9.64
N ALA A 37 8.90 8.61 -10.46
CA ALA A 37 9.93 9.63 -10.74
C ALA A 37 10.32 10.49 -9.51
N ASN A 38 9.46 10.55 -8.50
CA ASN A 38 9.72 11.24 -7.23
C ASN A 38 10.22 10.30 -6.13
N CYS A 39 10.74 9.15 -6.51
CA CYS A 39 11.20 8.10 -5.62
C CYS A 39 12.70 7.83 -5.84
N LEU A 40 13.43 7.60 -4.74
CA LEU A 40 14.84 7.24 -4.76
C LEU A 40 15.05 5.97 -3.93
N PRO A 41 15.73 4.94 -4.46
CA PRO A 41 16.21 3.83 -3.66
C PRO A 41 17.14 4.30 -2.56
N GLU A 42 16.96 3.80 -1.34
CA GLU A 42 17.80 4.18 -0.18
C GLU A 42 19.19 3.57 -0.26
N SER A 43 19.33 2.45 -0.97
CA SER A 43 20.59 1.72 -1.11
C SER A 43 20.92 1.42 -2.58
N ASN A 44 22.21 1.41 -2.91
CA ASN A 44 22.71 0.92 -4.20
C ASN A 44 22.50 -0.59 -4.38
N GLN A 45 22.10 -1.31 -3.34
CA GLN A 45 21.74 -2.75 -3.39
C GLN A 45 20.26 -2.98 -3.68
N TRP A 46 19.46 -1.94 -3.85
CA TRP A 46 18.01 -2.04 -4.03
C TRP A 46 17.61 -3.07 -5.09
N LEU A 47 18.14 -2.95 -6.29
CA LEU A 47 17.78 -3.84 -7.38
C LEU A 47 18.21 -5.28 -7.11
N ARG A 48 19.40 -5.49 -6.53
CA ARG A 48 19.90 -6.81 -6.14
C ARG A 48 18.99 -7.44 -5.08
N THR A 49 18.59 -6.66 -4.08
CA THR A 49 17.73 -7.12 -2.99
C THR A 49 16.34 -7.49 -3.50
N MET A 50 15.76 -6.66 -4.36
CA MET A 50 14.49 -7.00 -5.03
C MET A 50 14.62 -8.28 -5.86
N ALA A 51 15.73 -8.43 -6.61
CA ALA A 51 15.94 -9.55 -7.53
C ALA A 51 16.15 -10.90 -6.85
N ARG A 52 16.54 -10.95 -5.57
CA ARG A 52 16.62 -12.22 -4.82
C ARG A 52 15.28 -12.96 -4.74
N ASN A 53 14.18 -12.23 -4.90
CA ASN A 53 12.83 -12.78 -4.92
C ASN A 53 12.36 -13.25 -6.31
N PHE A 54 13.19 -13.09 -7.36
CA PHE A 54 12.86 -13.47 -8.74
C PHE A 54 13.04 -14.98 -8.95
N THR A 55 12.24 -15.76 -8.26
CA THR A 55 12.27 -17.22 -8.36
C THR A 55 11.37 -17.75 -9.49
N SER A 56 11.47 -19.04 -9.80
CA SER A 56 10.63 -19.68 -10.84
C SER A 56 9.13 -19.61 -10.52
N ARG A 57 8.77 -19.68 -9.23
CA ARG A 57 7.37 -19.63 -8.78
C ARG A 57 6.85 -18.21 -8.58
N ALA A 58 7.72 -17.25 -8.34
CA ALA A 58 7.32 -15.87 -8.14
C ALA A 58 7.01 -15.20 -9.48
N GLN A 59 5.95 -14.40 -9.48
CA GLN A 59 5.59 -13.53 -10.60
C GLN A 59 5.45 -12.07 -10.18
N ILE A 60 5.31 -11.82 -8.88
CA ILE A 60 5.13 -10.50 -8.28
C ILE A 60 6.03 -10.38 -7.06
N VAL A 61 6.67 -9.22 -6.90
CA VAL A 61 7.39 -8.82 -5.70
C VAL A 61 6.86 -7.46 -5.25
N LEU A 62 6.44 -7.37 -3.99
CA LEU A 62 5.94 -6.15 -3.37
C LEU A 62 6.99 -5.66 -2.37
N GLY A 63 7.45 -4.43 -2.55
CA GLY A 63 8.40 -3.78 -1.66
C GLY A 63 7.76 -2.66 -0.84
N TYR A 64 8.49 -2.20 0.17
CA TYR A 64 8.10 -1.05 0.97
C TYR A 64 8.62 0.25 0.36
N SER A 65 7.78 1.30 0.42
CA SER A 65 8.19 2.67 0.13
C SER A 65 7.79 3.60 1.27
N GLY A 66 8.77 4.33 1.82
CA GLY A 66 8.57 5.32 2.89
C GLY A 66 8.82 6.73 2.39
N TYR A 67 8.33 7.74 3.10
CA TYR A 67 8.71 9.11 2.79
C TYR A 67 10.12 9.41 3.32
N GLU A 68 10.87 10.26 2.62
CA GLU A 68 12.12 10.84 3.13
C GLU A 68 11.89 11.49 4.49
N ARG A 69 12.95 11.57 5.31
CA ARG A 69 12.84 12.21 6.62
C ARG A 69 12.51 13.70 6.45
N GLY A 70 11.50 14.17 7.17
CA GLY A 70 11.04 15.54 7.09
C GLY A 70 10.55 16.06 8.45
N LYS A 71 10.29 17.37 8.51
CA LYS A 71 9.84 18.07 9.70
C LYS A 71 8.36 18.51 9.55
N GLY A 72 7.71 18.76 10.66
CA GLY A 72 6.35 19.29 10.70
C GLY A 72 5.26 18.24 10.84
N TRP A 73 4.08 18.69 11.24
CA TRP A 73 2.95 17.84 11.55
C TRP A 73 2.37 17.13 10.31
N LEU A 74 2.28 17.85 9.18
CA LEU A 74 1.80 17.27 7.94
C LEU A 74 2.67 16.10 7.51
N HIS A 75 4.00 16.26 7.54
CA HIS A 75 4.94 15.20 7.19
C HIS A 75 4.76 13.97 8.07
N LYS A 76 4.66 14.17 9.41
CA LYS A 76 4.43 13.05 10.35
C LYS A 76 3.12 12.32 10.04
N ARG A 77 2.05 13.05 9.75
CA ARG A 77 0.75 12.47 9.41
C ARG A 77 0.78 11.69 8.11
N VAL A 78 1.40 12.23 7.08
CA VAL A 78 1.53 11.58 5.75
C VAL A 78 2.38 10.32 5.85
N SER A 79 3.52 10.40 6.55
CA SER A 79 4.41 9.25 6.77
C SER A 79 3.71 8.14 7.58
N PHE A 80 2.97 8.51 8.63
CA PHE A 80 2.18 7.56 9.42
C PHE A 80 1.08 6.88 8.58
N ASP A 81 0.33 7.65 7.78
CA ASP A 81 -0.71 7.12 6.91
C ASP A 81 -0.15 6.15 5.86
N ASN A 82 1.03 6.49 5.29
CA ASN A 82 1.75 5.63 4.35
C ASN A 82 2.24 4.34 5.03
N LEU A 83 2.85 4.44 6.21
CA LEU A 83 3.29 3.28 7.00
C LEU A 83 2.11 2.36 7.30
N PHE A 84 1.01 2.91 7.79
CA PHE A 84 -0.19 2.15 8.11
C PHE A 84 -0.80 1.44 6.89
N THR A 85 -0.83 2.12 5.74
CA THR A 85 -1.26 1.54 4.46
C THR A 85 -0.33 0.41 4.03
N SER A 86 0.98 0.61 4.16
CA SER A 86 1.99 -0.40 3.81
C SER A 86 1.92 -1.62 4.72
N MET A 87 1.77 -1.42 6.02
CA MET A 87 1.55 -2.52 6.98
C MET A 87 0.35 -3.37 6.58
N ARG A 88 -0.73 -2.76 6.10
CA ARG A 88 -1.92 -3.48 5.66
C ARG A 88 -1.63 -4.34 4.45
N TYR A 89 -1.22 -3.76 3.30
CA TYR A 89 -1.10 -4.56 2.08
C TYR A 89 0.04 -5.56 2.14
N LEU A 90 1.18 -5.23 2.76
CA LEU A 90 2.28 -6.17 2.96
C LEU A 90 1.89 -7.26 3.98
N GLY A 91 1.23 -6.89 5.07
CA GLY A 91 0.76 -7.84 6.08
C GLY A 91 -0.26 -8.85 5.53
N TYR A 92 -1.23 -8.39 4.73
CA TYR A 92 -2.14 -9.30 4.03
C TYR A 92 -1.41 -10.21 3.04
N ALA A 93 -0.42 -9.68 2.32
CA ALA A 93 0.36 -10.47 1.39
C ALA A 93 1.23 -11.51 2.13
N LEU A 94 1.82 -11.17 3.29
CA LEU A 94 2.52 -12.10 4.18
C LEU A 94 1.58 -13.21 4.70
N ALA A 95 0.33 -12.87 4.97
CA ALA A 95 -0.70 -13.83 5.37
C ALA A 95 -1.28 -14.66 4.20
N GLY A 96 -0.65 -14.62 3.01
CA GLY A 96 -1.11 -15.35 1.83
C GLY A 96 -2.36 -14.77 1.15
N LYS A 97 -2.69 -13.52 1.42
CA LYS A 97 -3.87 -12.83 0.87
C LYS A 97 -3.50 -11.50 0.21
N PRO A 98 -2.57 -11.48 -0.76
CA PRO A 98 -2.19 -10.26 -1.44
C PRO A 98 -3.40 -9.65 -2.16
N TYR A 99 -3.59 -8.33 -2.04
CA TYR A 99 -4.77 -7.68 -2.63
C TYR A 99 -4.48 -6.34 -3.31
N MET A 100 -3.32 -5.75 -3.05
CA MET A 100 -2.85 -4.53 -3.71
C MET A 100 -1.34 -4.42 -3.64
N GLY A 101 -0.78 -3.54 -4.43
CA GLY A 101 0.60 -3.10 -4.40
C GLY A 101 0.67 -1.62 -4.74
N ILE A 102 1.82 -1.01 -4.50
CA ILE A 102 2.08 0.40 -4.82
C ILE A 102 3.24 0.46 -5.81
N GLY A 103 3.03 1.13 -6.93
CA GLY A 103 3.96 1.23 -8.05
C GLY A 103 5.30 1.90 -7.73
N ARG A 104 5.45 2.45 -6.54
CA ARG A 104 6.70 3.08 -6.07
C ARG A 104 7.81 2.08 -5.80
N ASN A 105 7.46 0.84 -5.43
CA ASN A 105 8.43 -0.22 -5.15
C ASN A 105 7.79 -1.60 -5.37
N MET A 106 7.72 -2.03 -6.60
CA MET A 106 7.21 -3.36 -6.93
C MET A 106 7.89 -3.91 -8.18
N ALA A 107 7.81 -5.22 -8.35
CA ALA A 107 8.24 -5.87 -9.56
C ALA A 107 7.23 -6.95 -9.98
N TYR A 108 7.13 -7.19 -11.28
CA TYR A 108 6.37 -8.34 -11.79
C TYR A 108 6.93 -8.87 -13.11
N ARG A 109 6.58 -10.11 -13.45
CA ARG A 109 6.94 -10.71 -14.72
C ARG A 109 6.18 -10.09 -15.88
N LYS A 110 6.89 -9.83 -16.95
CA LYS A 110 6.36 -9.25 -18.20
C LYS A 110 5.20 -10.08 -18.78
N GLU A 111 5.30 -11.41 -18.70
CA GLU A 111 4.25 -12.33 -19.15
C GLU A 111 2.91 -12.08 -18.44
N LEU A 112 2.94 -11.75 -17.13
CA LEU A 112 1.74 -11.47 -16.35
C LEU A 112 0.96 -10.26 -16.90
N PHE A 113 1.67 -9.23 -17.37
CA PHE A 113 1.07 -8.07 -18.00
C PHE A 113 0.34 -8.44 -19.31
N TYR A 114 0.98 -9.25 -20.15
CA TYR A 114 0.35 -9.66 -21.41
C TYR A 114 -0.81 -10.65 -21.21
N ALA A 115 -0.69 -11.59 -20.27
CA ALA A 115 -1.75 -12.53 -19.92
C ALA A 115 -3.05 -11.80 -19.49
N GLN A 116 -2.91 -10.64 -18.83
CA GLN A 116 -4.04 -9.81 -18.41
C GLN A 116 -4.50 -8.79 -19.48
N LYS A 117 -3.91 -8.81 -20.69
CA LYS A 117 -4.14 -7.82 -21.75
C LYS A 117 -3.83 -6.38 -21.27
N GLY A 118 -2.78 -6.26 -20.45
CA GLY A 118 -2.34 -5.00 -19.88
C GLY A 118 -3.41 -4.35 -19.00
N PHE A 119 -3.62 -3.05 -19.19
CA PHE A 119 -4.61 -2.26 -18.44
C PHE A 119 -5.99 -2.21 -19.11
N SER A 120 -6.29 -3.08 -20.08
CA SER A 120 -7.51 -3.02 -20.89
C SER A 120 -8.81 -2.96 -20.07
N ALA A 121 -8.86 -3.61 -18.92
CA ALA A 121 -10.03 -3.63 -18.04
C ALA A 121 -10.32 -2.27 -17.37
N HIS A 122 -9.32 -1.37 -17.31
CA HIS A 122 -9.39 -0.13 -16.53
C HIS A 122 -8.76 1.06 -17.28
N LEU A 123 -8.88 1.11 -18.62
CA LEU A 123 -8.34 2.21 -19.45
C LEU A 123 -9.02 3.53 -19.15
N ASN A 124 -10.28 3.48 -18.75
CA ASN A 124 -11.13 4.63 -18.39
C ASN A 124 -10.87 5.18 -16.99
N LEU A 125 -9.97 4.56 -16.21
CA LEU A 125 -9.59 5.05 -14.89
C LEU A 125 -8.24 5.75 -14.97
N GLN A 126 -8.11 6.86 -14.25
CA GLN A 126 -6.85 7.60 -14.14
C GLN A 126 -5.78 6.79 -13.38
N ARG A 127 -6.18 6.01 -12.38
CA ARG A 127 -5.35 5.12 -11.56
C ARG A 127 -5.69 3.65 -11.77
N GLY A 128 -5.03 2.75 -11.05
CA GLY A 128 -5.24 1.30 -11.14
C GLY A 128 -4.17 0.60 -11.99
N ASP A 129 -3.05 1.29 -12.24
CA ASP A 129 -1.87 0.72 -12.88
C ASP A 129 -1.08 -0.21 -11.94
N ASP A 130 -1.18 0.02 -10.65
CA ASP A 130 -0.53 -0.74 -9.60
C ASP A 130 -1.53 -1.58 -8.79
N ASP A 131 -2.38 -0.95 -8.02
CA ASP A 131 -3.29 -1.60 -7.07
C ASP A 131 -4.29 -2.54 -7.74
N LEU A 132 -5.00 -2.11 -8.80
CA LEU A 132 -5.95 -2.96 -9.52
C LEU A 132 -5.26 -4.07 -10.31
N PHE A 133 -4.09 -3.79 -10.86
CA PHE A 133 -3.31 -4.81 -11.55
C PHE A 133 -2.91 -5.92 -10.58
N ILE A 134 -2.33 -5.56 -9.43
CA ILE A 134 -1.98 -6.52 -8.38
C ILE A 134 -3.21 -7.21 -7.81
N ASN A 135 -4.30 -6.48 -7.55
CA ASN A 135 -5.56 -7.08 -7.08
C ASN A 135 -6.08 -8.17 -8.01
N LYS A 136 -5.89 -7.99 -9.32
CA LYS A 136 -6.33 -8.94 -10.34
C LYS A 136 -5.43 -10.17 -10.46
N THR A 137 -4.11 -10.02 -10.21
CA THR A 137 -3.10 -11.00 -10.62
C THR A 137 -2.39 -11.70 -9.47
N ALA A 138 -2.37 -11.08 -8.28
CA ALA A 138 -1.65 -11.61 -7.13
C ALA A 138 -2.37 -12.80 -6.49
N THR A 139 -1.58 -13.82 -6.14
CA THR A 139 -1.99 -14.98 -5.34
C THR A 139 -0.95 -15.26 -4.25
N ALA A 140 -1.28 -16.12 -3.30
CA ALA A 140 -0.34 -16.56 -2.25
C ALA A 140 0.92 -17.20 -2.84
N GLU A 141 0.76 -17.96 -3.91
CA GLU A 141 1.81 -18.75 -4.52
C GLU A 141 2.76 -17.89 -5.36
N ASN A 142 2.23 -16.90 -6.10
CA ASN A 142 3.00 -16.13 -7.08
C ASN A 142 3.54 -14.81 -6.53
N THR A 143 3.19 -14.40 -5.30
CA THR A 143 3.58 -13.12 -4.72
C THR A 143 4.64 -13.31 -3.64
N ARG A 144 5.68 -12.48 -3.69
CA ARG A 144 6.74 -12.36 -2.67
C ARG A 144 6.77 -10.94 -2.13
N ILE A 145 7.30 -10.80 -0.90
CA ILE A 145 7.40 -9.51 -0.22
C ILE A 145 8.86 -9.25 0.10
N GLU A 146 9.27 -8.02 -0.12
CA GLU A 146 10.61 -7.57 0.19
C GLU A 146 10.54 -6.39 1.17
N THR A 147 11.06 -6.59 2.38
CA THR A 147 11.07 -5.59 3.45
C THR A 147 12.47 -5.29 3.98
N ASP A 148 13.51 -5.82 3.34
CA ASP A 148 14.89 -5.53 3.71
C ASP A 148 15.17 -4.03 3.58
N ALA A 149 15.90 -3.46 4.53
CA ALA A 149 16.27 -2.04 4.54
C ALA A 149 16.97 -1.61 3.23
N ASN A 150 17.76 -2.50 2.61
CA ASN A 150 18.39 -2.24 1.32
C ASN A 150 17.42 -2.18 0.14
N ALA A 151 16.20 -2.67 0.30
CA ALA A 151 15.16 -2.63 -0.73
C ALA A 151 14.17 -1.48 -0.54
N VAL A 152 14.34 -0.64 0.46
CA VAL A 152 13.46 0.51 0.72
C VAL A 152 13.64 1.58 -0.35
N VAL A 153 12.50 2.15 -0.76
CA VAL A 153 12.46 3.31 -1.67
C VAL A 153 11.91 4.50 -0.90
N ARG A 154 12.60 5.64 -0.99
CA ARG A 154 12.16 6.89 -0.36
C ARG A 154 11.43 7.78 -1.35
N VAL A 155 10.31 8.28 -0.90
CA VAL A 155 9.42 9.18 -1.65
C VAL A 155 9.68 10.61 -1.20
N GLN A 156 9.75 11.55 -2.13
CA GLN A 156 9.87 12.97 -1.80
C GLN A 156 8.71 13.43 -0.89
N PRO A 157 8.99 14.33 0.08
CA PRO A 157 7.99 14.78 1.02
C PRO A 157 6.81 15.50 0.33
N VAL A 158 5.63 15.34 0.89
CA VAL A 158 4.45 16.11 0.48
C VAL A 158 4.41 17.42 1.27
N TYR A 159 4.41 18.54 0.56
CA TYR A 159 4.46 19.87 1.17
C TYR A 159 3.11 20.52 1.40
N ARG A 160 2.06 20.08 0.69
CA ARG A 160 0.71 20.65 0.82
C ARG A 160 -0.30 19.56 1.19
N ALA A 161 -1.12 19.86 2.20
CA ALA A 161 -2.18 18.95 2.65
C ALA A 161 -3.19 18.63 1.54
N LYS A 162 -3.37 19.54 0.59
CA LYS A 162 -4.23 19.36 -0.59
C LYS A 162 -3.73 18.21 -1.45
N ASP A 163 -2.43 18.18 -1.76
CA ASP A 163 -1.82 17.16 -2.64
C ASP A 163 -1.95 15.75 -2.01
N TRP A 164 -1.69 15.64 -0.70
CA TRP A 164 -1.89 14.40 0.03
C TRP A 164 -3.36 13.93 0.01
N ARG A 165 -4.30 14.87 0.21
CA ARG A 165 -5.74 14.54 0.19
C ARG A 165 -6.19 14.06 -1.19
N GLU A 166 -5.77 14.73 -2.26
CA GLU A 166 -6.08 14.36 -3.65
C GLU A 166 -5.49 12.99 -3.98
N GLU A 167 -4.26 12.73 -3.58
CA GLU A 167 -3.63 11.42 -3.75
C GLU A 167 -4.42 10.33 -3.03
N LYS A 168 -4.80 10.56 -1.78
CA LYS A 168 -5.57 9.61 -0.97
C LYS A 168 -6.96 9.33 -1.56
N ILE A 169 -7.69 10.37 -1.97
CA ILE A 169 -8.99 10.23 -2.63
C ILE A 169 -8.84 9.42 -3.92
N SER A 170 -7.80 9.69 -4.67
CA SER A 170 -7.50 8.99 -5.91
C SER A 170 -7.22 7.49 -5.69
N TYR A 171 -6.49 7.09 -4.63
CA TYR A 171 -6.32 5.69 -4.25
C TYR A 171 -7.63 5.06 -3.74
N MET A 172 -8.42 5.79 -2.96
CA MET A 172 -9.71 5.28 -2.48
C MET A 172 -10.71 5.05 -3.62
N SER A 173 -10.62 5.81 -4.71
CA SER A 173 -11.51 5.68 -5.87
C SER A 173 -11.36 4.34 -6.61
N THR A 174 -10.23 3.66 -6.47
CA THR A 174 -10.00 2.34 -7.08
C THR A 174 -10.45 1.18 -6.19
N ALA A 175 -10.58 1.39 -4.88
CA ALA A 175 -10.87 0.33 -3.91
C ALA A 175 -12.20 -0.41 -4.18
N HIS A 176 -13.22 0.27 -4.71
CA HIS A 176 -14.51 -0.38 -5.03
C HIS A 176 -14.43 -1.33 -6.23
N PHE A 177 -13.38 -1.25 -7.04
CA PHE A 177 -13.10 -2.19 -8.13
C PHE A 177 -12.35 -3.44 -7.68
N TYR A 178 -11.93 -3.52 -6.41
CA TYR A 178 -11.24 -4.70 -5.90
C TYR A 178 -12.15 -5.93 -5.94
N ARG A 179 -11.53 -7.09 -6.14
CA ARG A 179 -12.24 -8.36 -6.25
C ARG A 179 -12.65 -8.92 -4.88
N GLY A 180 -13.78 -9.60 -4.86
CA GLY A 180 -14.22 -10.35 -3.69
C GLY A 180 -14.41 -9.51 -2.44
N ILE A 181 -14.10 -10.09 -1.29
CA ILE A 181 -14.25 -9.46 0.02
C ILE A 181 -13.27 -8.29 0.23
N GLN A 182 -12.21 -8.21 -0.54
CA GLN A 182 -11.13 -7.23 -0.38
C GLN A 182 -11.62 -5.79 -0.55
N ARG A 183 -12.64 -5.55 -1.39
CA ARG A 183 -13.27 -4.23 -1.54
C ARG A 183 -13.92 -3.71 -0.26
N TYR A 184 -14.29 -4.60 0.65
CA TYR A 184 -14.94 -4.25 1.91
C TYR A 184 -13.97 -4.11 3.10
N LEU A 185 -12.70 -4.52 2.95
CA LEU A 185 -11.75 -4.54 4.05
C LEU A 185 -11.59 -3.18 4.73
N SER A 186 -11.46 -2.09 3.96
CA SER A 186 -11.33 -0.74 4.53
C SER A 186 -12.60 -0.29 5.25
N GLY A 187 -13.77 -0.64 4.72
CA GLY A 187 -15.06 -0.36 5.35
C GLY A 187 -15.23 -1.17 6.63
N PHE A 188 -14.95 -2.46 6.61
CA PHE A 188 -15.02 -3.34 7.77
C PHE A 188 -14.08 -2.89 8.90
N GLU A 189 -12.84 -2.54 8.59
CA GLU A 189 -11.88 -2.01 9.57
C GLU A 189 -12.38 -0.71 10.20
N THR A 190 -12.92 0.21 9.40
CA THR A 190 -13.46 1.47 9.90
C THR A 190 -14.70 1.24 10.77
N THR A 191 -15.62 0.38 10.34
CA THR A 191 -16.84 0.05 11.07
C THR A 191 -16.52 -0.60 12.42
N THR A 192 -15.64 -1.61 12.44
CA THR A 192 -15.26 -2.29 13.68
C THR A 192 -14.55 -1.35 14.66
N ARG A 193 -13.76 -0.40 14.15
CA ARG A 193 -13.13 0.63 14.96
C ARG A 193 -14.16 1.59 15.57
N LEU A 194 -15.13 2.04 14.81
CA LEU A 194 -16.21 2.90 15.30
C LEU A 194 -17.06 2.17 16.34
N LEU A 195 -17.47 0.92 16.08
CA LEU A 195 -18.23 0.10 17.01
C LEU A 195 -17.47 -0.13 18.32
N PHE A 196 -16.17 -0.38 18.25
CA PHE A 196 -15.35 -0.52 19.45
C PHE A 196 -15.38 0.76 20.30
N HIS A 197 -15.21 1.96 19.70
CA HIS A 197 -15.21 3.20 20.46
C HIS A 197 -16.60 3.53 21.01
N ALA A 198 -17.65 3.26 20.25
CA ALA A 198 -19.03 3.44 20.72
C ALA A 198 -19.34 2.53 21.92
N ALA A 199 -18.99 1.24 21.82
CA ALA A 199 -19.19 0.27 22.91
C ALA A 199 -18.33 0.64 24.15
N TRP A 200 -17.09 1.05 23.94
CA TRP A 200 -16.21 1.48 25.00
C TRP A 200 -16.75 2.71 25.75
N ILE A 201 -17.19 3.74 25.02
CA ILE A 201 -17.81 4.93 25.62
C ILE A 201 -19.06 4.56 26.40
N ALA A 202 -19.93 3.74 25.81
CA ALA A 202 -21.16 3.29 26.46
C ALA A 202 -20.85 2.50 27.76
N ALA A 203 -19.90 1.58 27.73
CA ALA A 203 -19.50 0.81 28.92
C ALA A 203 -18.92 1.69 30.04
N LEU A 204 -18.11 2.71 29.69
CA LEU A 204 -17.60 3.68 30.65
C LEU A 204 -18.73 4.50 31.28
N VAL A 205 -19.60 5.07 30.46
CA VAL A 205 -20.70 5.94 30.93
C VAL A 205 -21.66 5.14 31.82
N ILE A 206 -22.10 3.94 31.39
CA ILE A 206 -23.00 3.08 32.16
C ILE A 206 -22.32 2.65 33.47
N GLY A 207 -21.04 2.26 33.42
CA GLY A 207 -20.29 1.86 34.61
C GLY A 207 -20.17 2.96 35.64
N ILE A 208 -19.92 4.21 35.22
CA ILE A 208 -19.80 5.37 36.13
C ILE A 208 -21.17 5.75 36.69
N LEU A 209 -22.21 5.89 35.85
CA LEU A 209 -23.53 6.35 36.25
C LEU A 209 -24.23 5.37 37.21
N ASN A 210 -23.98 4.08 37.07
CA ASN A 210 -24.56 3.04 37.94
C ASN A 210 -23.62 2.61 39.08
N PHE A 211 -22.52 3.30 39.29
CA PHE A 211 -21.49 2.96 40.29
C PHE A 211 -20.89 1.57 40.15
N HIS A 212 -20.96 1.00 38.94
CA HIS A 212 -20.32 -0.29 38.59
C HIS A 212 -18.85 -0.10 38.22
N TRP A 213 -18.02 0.22 39.20
CA TRP A 213 -16.60 0.55 39.03
C TRP A 213 -15.81 -0.56 38.34
N LEU A 214 -16.20 -1.84 38.55
CA LEU A 214 -15.59 -2.98 37.88
C LEU A 214 -15.78 -2.88 36.34
N THR A 215 -16.98 -2.55 35.89
CA THR A 215 -17.28 -2.40 34.45
C THR A 215 -16.48 -1.24 33.84
N ALA A 216 -16.44 -0.10 34.52
CA ALA A 216 -15.64 1.04 34.08
C ALA A 216 -14.13 0.71 34.02
N GLY A 217 -13.61 -0.01 35.03
CA GLY A 217 -12.23 -0.47 35.08
C GLY A 217 -11.86 -1.43 33.95
N ILE A 218 -12.73 -2.41 33.65
CA ILE A 218 -12.54 -3.34 32.53
C ILE A 218 -12.55 -2.57 31.20
N ALA A 219 -13.50 -1.65 31.00
CA ALA A 219 -13.57 -0.84 29.79
C ALA A 219 -12.28 -0.03 29.59
N PHE A 220 -11.77 0.61 30.65
CA PHE A 220 -10.51 1.35 30.60
C PHE A 220 -9.33 0.43 30.27
N LEU A 221 -9.25 -0.74 30.90
CA LEU A 221 -8.19 -1.71 30.67
C LEU A 221 -8.17 -2.21 29.20
N MET A 222 -9.35 -2.52 28.66
CA MET A 222 -9.50 -2.95 27.25
C MET A 222 -9.03 -1.86 26.28
N PHE A 223 -9.35 -0.59 26.56
CA PHE A 223 -8.89 0.53 25.77
C PHE A 223 -7.36 0.68 25.86
N ALA A 224 -6.80 0.69 27.06
CA ALA A 224 -5.37 0.82 27.28
C ALA A 224 -4.60 -0.34 26.60
N LEU A 225 -5.05 -1.58 26.76
CA LEU A 225 -4.45 -2.75 26.14
C LEU A 225 -4.44 -2.65 24.62
N ARG A 226 -5.58 -2.29 24.02
CA ARG A 226 -5.70 -2.10 22.57
C ARG A 226 -4.69 -1.09 22.03
N TYR A 227 -4.63 0.11 22.65
CA TYR A 227 -3.74 1.16 22.17
C TYR A 227 -2.27 0.87 22.43
N THR A 228 -1.96 0.23 23.55
CA THR A 228 -0.58 -0.23 23.85
C THR A 228 -0.13 -1.24 22.79
N MET A 229 -0.95 -2.25 22.50
CA MET A 229 -0.63 -3.25 21.46
C MET A 229 -0.47 -2.61 20.08
N GLN A 230 -1.36 -1.68 19.70
CA GLN A 230 -1.24 -0.96 18.44
C GLN A 230 0.06 -0.14 18.37
N ALA A 231 0.39 0.60 19.44
CA ALA A 231 1.61 1.39 19.51
C ALA A 231 2.87 0.52 19.42
N LEU A 232 2.90 -0.61 20.11
CA LEU A 232 4.02 -1.56 20.05
C LEU A 232 4.21 -2.12 18.63
N ILE A 233 3.14 -2.56 17.98
CA ILE A 233 3.19 -3.10 16.61
C ILE A 233 3.65 -2.03 15.62
N ILE A 234 3.05 -0.83 15.66
CA ILE A 234 3.39 0.27 14.75
C ILE A 234 4.84 0.70 14.94
N ASN A 235 5.29 0.89 16.19
CA ASN A 235 6.65 1.33 16.48
C ASN A 235 7.69 0.26 16.07
N LYS A 236 7.39 -1.02 16.31
CA LYS A 236 8.24 -2.11 15.84
C LYS A 236 8.35 -2.10 14.31
N THR A 237 7.23 -2.07 13.61
CA THR A 237 7.21 -2.05 12.15
C THR A 237 7.89 -0.81 11.57
N ALA A 238 7.69 0.37 12.19
CA ALA A 238 8.38 1.60 11.79
C ALA A 238 9.89 1.48 11.94
N LYS A 239 10.36 0.78 12.98
CA LYS A 239 11.79 0.52 13.18
C LYS A 239 12.35 -0.48 12.18
N ASP A 240 11.58 -1.52 11.84
CA ASP A 240 12.00 -2.59 10.93
C ASP A 240 12.01 -2.11 9.46
N LEU A 241 11.15 -1.16 9.11
CA LEU A 241 11.04 -0.59 7.76
C LEU A 241 11.82 0.72 7.55
N GLY A 242 12.47 1.26 8.57
CA GLY A 242 13.29 2.47 8.50
C GLY A 242 12.52 3.76 8.65
#